data_d891d921b18b73af75c048f5be59da5d
#
_entry.id   d891d921b18b73af75c048f5be59da5d
#
_cell.length_a   1.000
_cell.length_b   1.000
_cell.length_c   1.000
_cell.angle_alpha   90.00
_cell.angle_beta   90.00
_cell.angle_gamma   90.00
#
_symmetry.space_group_name_H-M   'P 1'
#
loop_
_entity.id
_entity.type
_entity.pdbx_description
1 polymer ?
#
loop_
_entity_poly.entity_id
_entity_poly.type
_entity_poly.pdbx_seq_one_letter_code
_entity_poly.pdbx_strand_id
1 'polypeptide(L)'
;MAVVTQYVVIRDGAEKMTFTSKAEADAHDKILDMAEALNPLIKDSELFTDEQQLEDMALFLAKERENVLIALGAKKPKKPKT
;
A
#
# COMPACT_ATOMS: atom_id res chain seq x y z
N MET A 1 -31.15 17.01 0.80
CA MET A 1 -30.30 16.35 -0.19
C MET A 1 -28.88 16.23 0.37
N ALA A 2 -28.38 15.02 0.41
CA ALA A 2 -27.04 14.81 0.95
C ALA A 2 -25.98 15.15 -0.09
N VAL A 3 -24.95 15.85 0.34
CA VAL A 3 -23.80 16.13 -0.51
C VAL A 3 -22.71 15.11 -0.15
N VAL A 4 -22.28 14.37 -1.15
CA VAL A 4 -21.21 13.37 -0.96
C VAL A 4 -19.89 14.00 -1.39
N THR A 5 -18.96 14.08 -0.45
CA THR A 5 -17.62 14.54 -0.74
C THR A 5 -16.77 13.35 -1.15
N GLN A 6 -16.05 13.49 -2.26
CA GLN A 6 -15.17 12.45 -2.76
C GLN A 6 -13.72 12.87 -2.58
N TYR A 7 -12.89 11.95 -2.21
CA TYR A 7 -11.45 12.17 -2.07
C TYR A 7 -10.74 11.37 -3.15
N VAL A 8 -9.99 12.06 -3.97
CA VAL A 8 -9.31 11.44 -5.11
C VAL A 8 -7.82 11.36 -4.84
N VAL A 9 -7.27 10.17 -5.00
CA VAL A 9 -5.83 9.97 -4.90
C VAL A 9 -5.26 10.03 -6.31
N ILE A 10 -4.33 10.95 -6.51
CA ILE A 10 -3.69 11.15 -7.82
C ILE A 10 -2.21 10.79 -7.70
N ARG A 11 -1.76 9.93 -8.62
CA ARG A 11 -0.35 9.52 -8.67
C ARG A 11 0.13 9.67 -10.10
N ASP A 12 1.30 10.30 -10.27
CA ASP A 12 1.89 10.51 -11.59
C ASP A 12 0.97 11.27 -12.54
N GLY A 13 0.16 12.18 -11.98
CA GLY A 13 -0.77 12.97 -12.76
C GLY A 13 -2.04 12.25 -13.19
N ALA A 14 -2.22 11.01 -12.77
CA ALA A 14 -3.39 10.22 -13.13
C ALA A 14 -4.20 9.87 -11.87
N GLU A 15 -5.53 9.97 -11.99
CA GLU A 15 -6.42 9.57 -10.92
C GLU A 15 -6.34 8.07 -10.72
N LYS A 16 -6.04 7.64 -9.49
CA LYS A 16 -5.92 6.22 -9.16
C LYS A 16 -7.17 5.65 -8.54
N MET A 17 -7.73 6.34 -7.56
CA MET A 17 -8.93 5.89 -6.87
C MET A 17 -9.68 7.07 -6.29
N THR A 18 -10.98 6.88 -6.12
CA THR A 18 -11.85 7.86 -5.48
C THR A 18 -12.43 7.26 -4.21
N PHE A 19 -12.40 8.03 -3.14
CA PHE A 19 -12.90 7.60 -1.84
C PHE A 19 -13.92 8.59 -1.32
N THR A 20 -14.85 8.11 -0.49
CA THR A 20 -15.83 8.97 0.16
C THR A 20 -15.37 9.43 1.54
N SER A 21 -14.28 8.88 2.04
CA SER A 21 -13.70 9.23 3.33
C SER A 21 -12.29 9.71 3.16
N LYS A 22 -11.95 10.83 3.81
CA LYS A 22 -10.59 11.34 3.79
C LYS A 22 -9.62 10.33 4.42
N ALA A 23 -10.06 9.66 5.48
CA ALA A 23 -9.23 8.66 6.15
C ALA A 23 -8.87 7.51 5.22
N GLU A 24 -9.85 7.07 4.42
CA GLU A 24 -9.61 6.01 3.43
C GLU A 24 -8.65 6.47 2.34
N ALA A 25 -8.83 7.69 1.86
CA ALA A 25 -7.95 8.24 0.82
C ALA A 25 -6.51 8.39 1.34
N ASP A 26 -6.35 8.88 2.57
CA ASP A 26 -5.04 9.04 3.19
C ASP A 26 -4.37 7.68 3.41
N ALA A 27 -5.15 6.68 3.86
CA ALA A 27 -4.63 5.34 4.08
C ALA A 27 -4.15 4.72 2.77
N HIS A 28 -4.92 4.89 1.71
CA HIS A 28 -4.54 4.37 0.40
C HIS A 28 -3.29 5.06 -0.13
N ASP A 29 -3.21 6.38 0.05
CA ASP A 29 -2.04 7.14 -0.37
C ASP A 29 -0.78 6.68 0.35
N LYS A 30 -0.89 6.37 1.64
CA LYS A 30 0.24 5.82 2.40
C LYS A 30 0.67 4.45 1.86
N ILE A 31 -0.30 3.62 1.47
CA ILE A 31 0.00 2.33 0.87
C ILE A 31 0.77 2.51 -0.43
N LEU A 32 0.37 3.47 -1.25
CA LEU A 32 1.08 3.77 -2.49
C LEU A 32 2.50 4.27 -2.24
N ASP A 33 2.68 5.12 -1.22
CA ASP A 33 4.01 5.59 -0.84
C ASP A 33 4.91 4.45 -0.41
N MET A 34 4.37 3.52 0.38
CA MET A 34 5.11 2.34 0.82
C MET A 34 5.47 1.45 -0.36
N ALA A 35 4.54 1.28 -1.29
CA ALA A 35 4.79 0.48 -2.48
C ALA A 35 5.89 1.10 -3.34
N GLU A 36 5.90 2.43 -3.47
CA GLU A 36 6.95 3.12 -4.20
C GLU A 36 8.32 2.93 -3.54
N ALA A 37 8.36 2.93 -2.21
CA ALA A 37 9.59 2.71 -1.47
C ALA A 37 10.07 1.27 -1.60
N LEU A 38 9.15 0.32 -1.65
CA LEU A 38 9.47 -1.10 -1.77
C LEU A 38 9.89 -1.49 -3.19
N ASN A 39 9.39 -0.78 -4.18
CA ASN A 39 9.64 -1.13 -5.58
C ASN A 39 11.13 -1.31 -5.93
N PRO A 40 12.01 -0.33 -5.64
CA PRO A 40 13.43 -0.51 -5.95
C PRO A 40 14.07 -1.61 -5.14
N LEU A 41 13.61 -1.84 -3.93
CA LEU A 41 14.14 -2.88 -3.07
C LEU A 41 13.83 -4.26 -3.64
N ILE A 42 12.59 -4.44 -4.09
CA ILE A 42 12.17 -5.70 -4.71
C ILE A 42 12.85 -5.89 -6.05
N LYS A 43 13.02 -4.81 -6.80
CA LYS A 43 13.70 -4.84 -8.09
C LYS A 43 15.14 -5.32 -7.94
N ASP A 44 15.80 -4.91 -6.86
CA ASP A 44 17.18 -5.32 -6.58
C ASP A 44 17.31 -6.82 -6.35
N SER A 45 16.21 -7.49 -6.01
CA SER A 45 16.23 -8.94 -5.82
C SER A 45 16.44 -9.69 -7.14
N GLU A 46 16.12 -9.04 -8.26
CA GLU A 46 16.21 -9.60 -9.62
C GLU A 46 15.33 -10.84 -9.81
N LEU A 47 14.33 -11.02 -8.93
CA LEU A 47 13.41 -12.16 -9.02
C LEU A 47 12.26 -11.90 -9.99
N PHE A 48 11.94 -10.64 -10.22
CA PHE A 48 10.83 -10.25 -11.08
C PHE A 48 11.35 -9.61 -12.36
N THR A 49 10.90 -10.13 -13.49
CA THR A 49 11.25 -9.55 -14.81
C THR A 49 10.09 -8.73 -15.37
N ASP A 50 8.90 -8.92 -14.82
CA ASP A 50 7.69 -8.22 -15.24
C ASP A 50 7.41 -7.08 -14.26
N GLU A 51 7.37 -5.85 -14.78
CA GLU A 51 7.12 -4.67 -13.95
C GLU A 51 5.77 -4.72 -13.26
N GLN A 52 4.76 -5.30 -13.91
CA GLN A 52 3.45 -5.42 -13.32
C GLN A 52 3.48 -6.33 -12.10
N GLN A 53 4.17 -7.44 -12.19
CA GLN A 53 4.32 -8.36 -11.06
C GLN A 53 5.08 -7.70 -9.92
N LEU A 54 6.08 -6.90 -10.26
CA LEU A 54 6.87 -6.18 -9.28
C LEU A 54 6.00 -5.17 -8.53
N GLU A 55 5.18 -4.41 -9.25
CA GLU A 55 4.27 -3.46 -8.66
C GLU A 55 3.21 -4.15 -7.79
N ASP A 56 2.67 -5.26 -8.28
CA ASP A 56 1.68 -6.03 -7.54
C ASP A 56 2.26 -6.54 -6.22
N MET A 57 3.50 -7.03 -6.25
CA MET A 57 4.16 -7.49 -5.04
C MET A 57 4.40 -6.34 -4.07
N ALA A 58 4.85 -5.19 -4.57
CA ALA A 58 5.07 -4.03 -3.73
C ALA A 58 3.78 -3.57 -3.07
N LEU A 59 2.68 -3.56 -3.81
CA LEU A 59 1.36 -3.21 -3.26
C LEU A 59 0.90 -4.23 -2.23
N PHE A 60 1.10 -5.51 -2.51
CA PHE A 60 0.73 -6.56 -1.57
C PHE A 60 1.46 -6.39 -0.24
N LEU A 61 2.77 -6.19 -0.30
CA LEU A 61 3.57 -6.02 0.90
C LEU A 61 3.18 -4.76 1.66
N ALA A 62 2.87 -3.68 0.94
CA ALA A 62 2.45 -2.43 1.56
C ALA A 62 1.12 -2.60 2.29
N LYS A 63 0.18 -3.32 1.69
CA LYS A 63 -1.12 -3.58 2.31
C LYS A 63 -0.98 -4.48 3.53
N GLU A 64 0.01 -5.37 3.52
CA GLU A 64 0.29 -6.31 4.60
C GLU A 64 1.39 -5.81 5.52
N ARG A 65 1.60 -4.50 5.56
CA ARG A 65 2.69 -3.88 6.31
C ARG A 65 2.85 -4.43 7.73
N GLU A 66 1.77 -4.48 8.49
CA GLU A 66 1.86 -4.97 9.87
C GLU A 66 2.31 -6.41 9.92
N ASN A 67 1.75 -7.26 9.09
CA ASN A 67 2.13 -8.67 9.05
C ASN A 67 3.57 -8.85 8.62
N VAL A 68 4.02 -8.04 7.67
CA VAL A 68 5.40 -8.06 7.21
C VAL A 68 6.35 -7.65 8.33
N LEU A 69 6.02 -6.58 9.04
CA LEU A 69 6.85 -6.11 10.16
C LEU A 69 6.92 -7.15 11.28
N ILE A 70 5.81 -7.83 11.55
CA ILE A 70 5.78 -8.90 12.53
C ILE A 70 6.67 -10.06 12.09
N ALA A 71 6.56 -10.44 10.82
CA ALA A 71 7.35 -11.54 10.26
C ALA A 71 8.85 -11.24 10.30
N LEU A 72 9.20 -9.95 10.11
CA LEU A 72 10.60 -9.52 10.15
C LEU A 72 11.12 -9.31 11.56
N GLY A 73 10.25 -9.42 12.56
CA GLY A 73 10.64 -9.21 13.94
C GLY A 73 10.74 -7.75 14.34
N ALA A 74 10.31 -6.84 13.45
CA ALA A 74 10.35 -5.40 13.71
C ALA A 74 9.18 -4.92 14.55
N LYS A 75 8.14 -5.74 14.66
CA LYS A 75 6.93 -5.41 15.41
C LYS A 75 6.44 -6.66 16.12
N LYS A 76 5.96 -6.48 17.34
CA LYS A 76 5.41 -7.61 18.09
C LYS A 76 4.05 -8.01 17.52
N PRO A 77 3.77 -9.31 17.42
CA PRO A 77 2.46 -9.74 16.94
C PRO A 77 1.36 -9.26 17.89
N LYS A 78 0.20 -9.03 17.33
CA LYS A 78 -0.95 -8.70 18.15
C LYS A 78 -1.26 -9.89 19.04
N LYS A 79 -1.68 -9.57 20.26
CA LYS A 79 -2.05 -10.61 21.20
C LYS A 79 -3.12 -11.51 20.58
N PRO A 80 -2.88 -12.82 20.52
CA PRO A 80 -3.86 -13.72 19.92
C PRO A 80 -5.13 -13.74 20.74
N LYS A 81 -6.23 -13.88 20.06
CA LYS A 81 -7.51 -14.09 20.71
C LYS A 81 -7.64 -15.57 21.03
N THR A 82 -7.94 -15.81 22.23
CA THR A 82 -8.18 -17.17 22.69
C THR A 82 -9.64 -17.36 23.03
#